data_1f24072b9e48135263fad5cc7dedf89e
#
_entry.id   1f24072b9e48135263fad5cc7dedf89e
#
_cell.length_a   1.000
_cell.length_b   1.000
_cell.length_c   1.000
_cell.angle_alpha   90.00
_cell.angle_beta   90.00
_cell.angle_gamma   90.00
#
_symmetry.space_group_name_H-M   'P 1'
#
loop_
_entity.id
_entity.type
_entity.pdbx_description
1 polymer ?
#
loop_
_entity_poly.entity_id
_entity_poly.type
_entity_poly.pdbx_seq_one_letter_code
_entity_poly.pdbx_strand_id
1 'polypeptide(L)'
;MDLGINTDAVCSIMRSDGTVLDRKFINFPSEKDRLSHVLGRIRRFQKEHGSKQIGSRWAYAKRLNTELARKTGRSIAEYAHENHADVIVFEYLEMKGKISGKKRQKLHLWKKREIQTMCEHKAHRYGIRVSHVCAWNTSRLAYDGSGPVSRDPKNHSLCVFQSGKQYNCDLSASYNIGARYWIREIIKTLPETERSSLEAKVPAVKRRTSCVYADLLILQNEYGCLKAA
;
A
#
# COMPACT_ATOMS: atom_id res chain seq x y z
N MET A 1 -1.32 0.54 4.66
CA MET A 1 -0.76 -0.69 4.06
C MET A 1 -0.45 -0.46 2.59
N ASP A 2 0.58 -1.08 2.08
CA ASP A 2 1.01 -1.01 0.67
C ASP A 2 0.73 -2.34 -0.04
N LEU A 3 0.19 -2.27 -1.28
CA LEU A 3 -0.09 -3.42 -2.13
C LEU A 3 0.97 -3.52 -3.23
N GLY A 4 1.69 -4.63 -3.30
CA GLY A 4 2.76 -4.84 -4.27
C GLY A 4 2.52 -6.00 -5.24
N ILE A 5 3.39 -6.09 -6.25
CA ILE A 5 3.39 -7.21 -7.20
C ILE A 5 4.30 -8.33 -6.70
N ASN A 6 5.41 -7.99 -6.07
CA ASN A 6 6.37 -8.96 -5.56
C ASN A 6 5.97 -9.47 -4.17
N THR A 7 5.71 -8.58 -3.23
CA THR A 7 5.04 -8.87 -1.95
C THR A 7 3.57 -8.49 -2.12
N ASP A 8 2.63 -9.39 -1.76
CA ASP A 8 1.21 -9.15 -2.02
C ASP A 8 0.68 -7.96 -1.24
N ALA A 9 1.07 -7.85 0.04
CA ALA A 9 0.80 -6.69 0.87
C ALA A 9 1.85 -6.51 1.96
N VAL A 10 2.17 -5.26 2.31
CA VAL A 10 2.95 -4.89 3.49
C VAL A 10 2.06 -4.04 4.39
N CYS A 11 1.82 -4.53 5.60
CA CYS A 11 0.95 -3.91 6.58
C CYS A 11 1.76 -3.36 7.74
N SER A 12 1.32 -2.23 8.28
CA SER A 12 1.79 -1.69 9.56
C SER A 12 0.59 -1.28 10.41
N ILE A 13 0.62 -1.58 11.69
CA ILE A 13 -0.35 -1.11 12.69
C ILE A 13 0.22 0.17 13.29
N MET A 14 -0.55 1.26 13.20
CA MET A 14 -0.10 2.59 13.62
C MET A 14 -1.16 3.28 14.45
N ARG A 15 -0.78 3.83 15.60
CA ARG A 15 -1.64 4.71 16.42
C ARG A 15 -1.68 6.12 15.86
N SER A 16 -2.63 6.90 16.37
CA SER A 16 -2.81 8.32 15.97
C SER A 16 -1.59 9.19 16.28
N ASP A 17 -0.84 8.86 17.31
CA ASP A 17 0.41 9.54 17.69
C ASP A 17 1.62 9.20 16.80
N GLY A 18 1.44 8.28 15.83
CA GLY A 18 2.49 7.78 14.94
C GLY A 18 3.19 6.52 15.46
N THR A 19 2.92 6.05 16.67
CA THR A 19 3.54 4.81 17.19
C THR A 19 3.20 3.62 16.31
N VAL A 20 4.22 2.94 15.78
CA VAL A 20 4.07 1.71 15.00
C VAL A 20 4.16 0.50 15.94
N LEU A 21 3.04 -0.20 16.12
CA LEU A 21 2.90 -1.32 17.05
C LEU A 21 3.37 -2.65 16.46
N ASP A 22 2.99 -2.91 15.20
CA ASP A 22 3.28 -4.19 14.54
C ASP A 22 3.42 -4.03 13.02
N ARG A 23 4.02 -5.04 12.37
CA ARG A 23 4.30 -5.09 10.92
C ARG A 23 4.11 -6.50 10.41
N LYS A 24 3.47 -6.64 9.24
CA LYS A 24 3.27 -7.94 8.61
C LYS A 24 3.52 -7.87 7.10
N PHE A 25 4.33 -8.80 6.61
CA PHE A 25 4.52 -9.04 5.18
C PHE A 25 3.63 -10.21 4.77
N ILE A 26 2.64 -9.95 3.92
CA ILE A 26 1.74 -10.96 3.38
C ILE A 26 2.25 -11.35 2.01
N ASN A 27 2.57 -12.62 1.83
CA ASN A 27 3.06 -13.16 0.57
C ASN A 27 2.67 -14.64 0.43
N PHE A 28 2.26 -15.03 -0.78
CA PHE A 28 1.82 -16.38 -1.12
C PHE A 28 2.70 -16.93 -2.26
N PRO A 29 3.97 -17.30 -1.98
CA PRO A 29 4.93 -17.72 -2.99
C PRO A 29 4.47 -18.95 -3.76
N SER A 30 3.93 -19.97 -3.10
CA SER A 30 3.46 -21.21 -3.73
C SER A 30 2.34 -20.96 -4.75
N GLU A 31 1.38 -20.08 -4.43
CA GLU A 31 0.30 -19.70 -5.33
C GLU A 31 0.80 -18.89 -6.52
N LYS A 32 1.76 -17.99 -6.29
CA LYS A 32 2.43 -17.21 -7.35
C LYS A 32 3.21 -18.12 -8.29
N ASP A 33 3.95 -19.10 -7.77
CA ASP A 33 4.70 -20.05 -8.56
C ASP A 33 3.76 -20.92 -9.40
N ARG A 34 2.67 -21.42 -8.79
CA ARG A 34 1.64 -22.17 -9.52
C ARG A 34 1.06 -21.34 -10.66
N LEU A 35 0.70 -20.08 -10.42
CA LEU A 35 0.20 -19.16 -11.45
C LEU A 35 1.25 -18.94 -12.54
N SER A 36 2.51 -18.71 -12.16
CA SER A 36 3.63 -18.53 -13.10
C SER A 36 3.83 -19.75 -14.00
N HIS A 37 3.78 -20.97 -13.45
CA HIS A 37 3.86 -22.23 -14.21
C HIS A 37 2.70 -22.36 -15.21
N VAL A 38 1.47 -22.03 -14.80
CA VAL A 38 0.30 -22.07 -15.69
C VAL A 38 0.46 -21.07 -16.83
N LEU A 39 0.91 -19.85 -16.55
CA LEU A 39 1.17 -18.82 -17.56
C LEU A 39 2.31 -19.22 -18.51
N GLY A 40 3.34 -19.90 -18.01
CA GLY A 40 4.42 -20.45 -18.82
C GLY A 40 3.91 -21.53 -19.81
N ARG A 41 3.02 -22.42 -19.36
CA ARG A 41 2.35 -23.42 -20.22
C ARG A 41 1.46 -22.77 -21.29
N ILE A 42 0.72 -21.72 -20.91
CA ILE A 42 -0.10 -20.94 -21.85
C ILE A 42 0.76 -20.34 -22.94
N ARG A 43 1.89 -19.71 -22.60
CA ARG A 43 2.82 -19.10 -23.59
C ARG A 43 3.38 -20.13 -24.55
N ARG A 44 3.82 -21.30 -24.06
CA ARG A 44 4.34 -22.38 -24.93
C ARG A 44 3.27 -22.84 -25.89
N PHE A 45 2.07 -23.14 -25.38
CA PHE A 45 0.97 -23.54 -26.23
C PHE A 45 0.61 -22.50 -27.30
N GLN A 46 0.61 -21.20 -26.94
CA GLN A 46 0.36 -20.12 -27.91
C GLN A 46 1.41 -20.04 -28.99
N LYS A 47 2.69 -20.31 -28.66
CA LYS A 47 3.78 -20.34 -29.60
C LYS A 47 3.66 -21.51 -30.59
N GLU A 48 3.21 -22.67 -30.14
CA GLU A 48 3.11 -23.91 -30.91
C GLU A 48 1.83 -23.99 -31.75
N HIS A 49 0.70 -23.52 -31.19
CA HIS A 49 -0.64 -23.75 -31.76
C HIS A 49 -1.41 -22.45 -32.03
N GLY A 50 -0.79 -21.31 -31.82
CA GLY A 50 -1.48 -20.01 -31.93
C GLY A 50 -2.47 -19.73 -30.79
N SER A 51 -3.35 -18.76 -30.99
CA SER A 51 -4.28 -18.31 -29.93
C SER A 51 -5.62 -19.03 -29.92
N LYS A 52 -5.85 -19.98 -30.83
CA LYS A 52 -7.10 -20.75 -30.88
C LYS A 52 -7.15 -21.77 -29.72
N GLN A 53 -8.36 -22.10 -29.25
CA GLN A 53 -8.62 -23.12 -28.21
C GLN A 53 -7.92 -22.93 -26.85
N ILE A 54 -7.53 -21.70 -26.50
CA ILE A 54 -6.79 -21.41 -25.28
C ILE A 54 -7.66 -20.90 -24.12
N GLY A 55 -8.95 -20.74 -24.36
CA GLY A 55 -9.92 -20.11 -23.43
C GLY A 55 -9.97 -20.81 -22.04
N SER A 56 -10.04 -22.13 -22.02
CA SER A 56 -10.09 -22.92 -20.77
C SER A 56 -8.82 -22.76 -19.91
N ARG A 57 -7.66 -22.68 -20.54
CA ARG A 57 -6.37 -22.47 -19.85
C ARG A 57 -6.30 -21.08 -19.23
N TRP A 58 -6.77 -20.04 -19.94
CA TRP A 58 -6.89 -18.70 -19.39
C TRP A 58 -7.94 -18.61 -18.28
N ALA A 59 -9.08 -19.31 -18.42
CA ALA A 59 -10.09 -19.37 -17.36
C ALA A 59 -9.50 -19.94 -16.06
N TYR A 60 -8.67 -21.00 -16.17
CA TYR A 60 -7.97 -21.56 -15.03
C TYR A 60 -6.97 -20.58 -14.40
N ALA A 61 -6.14 -19.92 -15.21
CA ALA A 61 -5.20 -18.92 -14.72
C ALA A 61 -5.91 -17.75 -14.02
N LYS A 62 -7.03 -17.30 -14.57
CA LYS A 62 -7.88 -16.24 -13.96
C LYS A 62 -8.42 -16.69 -12.60
N ARG A 63 -8.90 -17.92 -12.45
CA ARG A 63 -9.37 -18.45 -11.15
C ARG A 63 -8.27 -18.49 -10.11
N LEU A 64 -7.07 -19.00 -10.44
CA LEU A 64 -5.93 -18.98 -9.53
C LEU A 64 -5.56 -17.57 -9.07
N ASN A 65 -5.57 -16.63 -10.00
CA ASN A 65 -5.25 -15.24 -9.69
C ASN A 65 -6.33 -14.56 -8.82
N THR A 66 -7.61 -14.92 -9.04
CA THR A 66 -8.72 -14.48 -8.19
C THR A 66 -8.60 -15.05 -6.78
N GLU A 67 -8.23 -16.33 -6.67
CA GLU A 67 -8.02 -16.98 -5.38
C GLU A 67 -6.87 -16.33 -4.60
N LEU A 68 -5.76 -16.01 -5.27
CA LEU A 68 -4.64 -15.29 -4.66
C LEU A 68 -5.11 -13.91 -4.12
N ALA A 69 -5.87 -13.16 -4.92
CA ALA A 69 -6.40 -11.87 -4.50
C ALA A 69 -7.33 -11.99 -3.27
N ARG A 70 -8.20 -13.02 -3.24
CA ARG A 70 -9.09 -13.29 -2.10
C ARG A 70 -8.31 -13.66 -0.84
N LYS A 71 -7.31 -14.54 -0.95
CA LYS A 71 -6.42 -14.89 0.17
C LYS A 71 -5.72 -13.67 0.72
N THR A 72 -5.16 -12.82 -0.14
CA THR A 72 -4.49 -11.58 0.26
C THR A 72 -5.46 -10.65 0.98
N GLY A 73 -6.61 -10.34 0.40
CA GLY A 73 -7.61 -9.46 1.01
C GLY A 73 -8.12 -9.98 2.36
N ARG A 74 -8.34 -11.30 2.47
CA ARG A 74 -8.72 -11.96 3.73
C ARG A 74 -7.62 -11.81 4.79
N SER A 75 -6.36 -12.12 4.45
CA SER A 75 -5.24 -12.05 5.41
C SER A 75 -4.99 -10.64 5.92
N ILE A 76 -5.24 -9.61 5.09
CA ILE A 76 -5.18 -8.21 5.51
C ILE A 76 -6.24 -7.92 6.57
N ALA A 77 -7.50 -8.30 6.31
CA ALA A 77 -8.61 -8.03 7.23
C ALA A 77 -8.47 -8.83 8.54
N GLU A 78 -7.99 -10.07 8.48
CA GLU A 78 -7.71 -10.90 9.66
C GLU A 78 -6.59 -10.27 10.51
N TYR A 79 -5.50 -9.85 9.88
CA TYR A 79 -4.41 -9.17 10.59
C TYR A 79 -4.86 -7.87 11.27
N ALA A 80 -5.70 -7.07 10.61
CA ALA A 80 -6.26 -5.86 11.20
C ALA A 80 -7.18 -6.20 12.41
N HIS A 81 -8.00 -7.24 12.30
CA HIS A 81 -8.87 -7.70 13.36
C HIS A 81 -8.09 -8.24 14.58
N GLU A 82 -7.08 -9.08 14.35
CA GLU A 82 -6.19 -9.63 15.39
C GLU A 82 -5.46 -8.54 16.18
N ASN A 83 -5.18 -7.40 15.54
CA ASN A 83 -4.54 -6.23 16.15
C ASN A 83 -5.52 -5.13 16.58
N HIS A 84 -6.83 -5.42 16.66
CA HIS A 84 -7.87 -4.49 17.09
C HIS A 84 -7.84 -3.14 16.35
N ALA A 85 -7.56 -3.17 15.05
CA ALA A 85 -7.51 -1.96 14.23
C ALA A 85 -8.94 -1.49 13.87
N ASP A 86 -9.23 -0.20 14.06
CA ASP A 86 -10.52 0.41 13.72
C ASP A 86 -10.65 0.69 12.21
N VAL A 87 -9.52 0.89 11.53
CA VAL A 87 -9.48 1.32 10.12
C VAL A 87 -8.36 0.64 9.36
N ILE A 88 -8.68 0.13 8.17
CA ILE A 88 -7.70 -0.30 7.17
C ILE A 88 -7.53 0.82 6.14
N VAL A 89 -6.28 1.26 5.93
CA VAL A 89 -5.97 2.35 5.00
C VAL A 89 -5.25 1.80 3.78
N PHE A 90 -5.84 2.00 2.60
CA PHE A 90 -5.25 1.71 1.30
C PHE A 90 -4.81 2.97 0.58
N GLU A 91 -3.98 2.79 -0.45
CA GLU A 91 -3.75 3.80 -1.46
C GLU A 91 -4.87 3.81 -2.50
N TYR A 92 -5.27 5.01 -2.93
CA TYR A 92 -6.12 5.18 -4.09
C TYR A 92 -5.27 5.06 -5.37
N LEU A 93 -5.24 3.86 -5.93
CA LEU A 93 -4.41 3.54 -7.10
C LEU A 93 -5.25 3.59 -8.39
N GLU A 94 -5.32 4.72 -9.05
CA GLU A 94 -5.78 4.81 -10.44
C GLU A 94 -4.61 4.58 -11.40
N MET A 95 -4.67 3.49 -12.17
CA MET A 95 -3.74 3.29 -13.28
C MET A 95 -4.28 3.99 -14.52
N LYS A 96 -3.84 5.22 -14.77
CA LYS A 96 -4.17 5.97 -15.98
C LYS A 96 -3.10 5.71 -17.04
N GLY A 97 -3.52 5.33 -18.25
CA GLY A 97 -2.65 5.17 -19.41
C GLY A 97 -2.42 3.74 -19.89
N LYS A 98 -1.82 3.64 -21.07
CA LYS A 98 -1.47 2.33 -21.68
C LYS A 98 -0.27 1.71 -20.96
N ILE A 99 -0.47 0.52 -20.42
CA ILE A 99 0.62 -0.25 -19.82
C ILE A 99 1.39 -0.93 -20.95
N SER A 100 2.69 -0.65 -21.05
CA SER A 100 3.58 -1.23 -22.05
C SER A 100 4.83 -1.86 -21.43
N GLY A 101 5.64 -2.56 -22.23
CA GLY A 101 6.92 -3.13 -21.83
C GLY A 101 6.84 -4.48 -21.10
N LYS A 102 8.00 -4.95 -20.62
CA LYS A 102 8.20 -6.29 -20.03
C LYS A 102 7.33 -6.58 -18.80
N LYS A 103 6.90 -5.55 -18.07
CA LYS A 103 6.06 -5.67 -16.86
C LYS A 103 4.54 -5.68 -17.16
N ARG A 104 4.14 -5.45 -18.44
CA ARG A 104 2.72 -5.34 -18.84
C ARG A 104 1.87 -6.51 -18.32
N GLN A 105 2.31 -7.75 -18.53
CA GLN A 105 1.55 -8.92 -18.11
C GLN A 105 1.36 -9.00 -16.60
N LYS A 106 2.43 -8.72 -15.81
CA LYS A 106 2.35 -8.71 -14.33
C LYS A 106 1.37 -7.64 -13.84
N LEU A 107 1.40 -6.45 -14.43
CA LEU A 107 0.49 -5.35 -14.07
C LEU A 107 -0.97 -5.65 -14.44
N HIS A 108 -1.24 -6.29 -15.59
CA HIS A 108 -2.59 -6.72 -15.97
C HIS A 108 -3.13 -7.83 -15.05
N LEU A 109 -2.27 -8.70 -14.57
CA LEU A 109 -2.63 -9.77 -13.65
C LEU A 109 -2.77 -9.29 -12.21
N TRP A 110 -2.21 -8.13 -11.87
CA TRP A 110 -2.28 -7.59 -10.52
C TRP A 110 -3.69 -7.09 -10.19
N LYS A 111 -4.40 -7.88 -9.39
CA LYS A 111 -5.81 -7.67 -9.05
C LYS A 111 -6.00 -6.77 -7.82
N LYS A 112 -5.33 -5.63 -7.78
CA LYS A 112 -5.36 -4.70 -6.64
C LYS A 112 -6.77 -4.34 -6.18
N ARG A 113 -7.69 -4.02 -7.11
CA ARG A 113 -9.09 -3.69 -6.78
C ARG A 113 -9.83 -4.88 -6.17
N GLU A 114 -9.59 -6.09 -6.68
CA GLU A 114 -10.21 -7.30 -6.15
C GLU A 114 -9.71 -7.60 -4.74
N ILE A 115 -8.39 -7.38 -4.48
CA ILE A 115 -7.81 -7.48 -3.12
C ILE A 115 -8.51 -6.49 -2.18
N GLN A 116 -8.64 -5.22 -2.59
CA GLN A 116 -9.30 -4.18 -1.79
C GLN A 116 -10.76 -4.54 -1.51
N THR A 117 -11.53 -4.92 -2.54
CA THR A 117 -12.95 -5.32 -2.38
C THR A 117 -13.12 -6.53 -1.46
N MET A 118 -12.27 -7.55 -1.61
CA MET A 118 -12.33 -8.73 -0.74
C MET A 118 -11.95 -8.40 0.71
N CYS A 119 -10.95 -7.53 0.89
CA CYS A 119 -10.58 -7.02 2.21
C CYS A 119 -11.73 -6.22 2.83
N GLU A 120 -12.36 -5.32 2.08
CA GLU A 120 -13.48 -4.48 2.54
C GLU A 120 -14.66 -5.33 2.99
N HIS A 121 -15.08 -6.32 2.19
CA HIS A 121 -16.17 -7.23 2.58
C HIS A 121 -15.87 -7.99 3.88
N LYS A 122 -14.61 -8.39 4.10
CA LYS A 122 -14.23 -9.10 5.32
C LYS A 122 -14.08 -8.14 6.49
N ALA A 123 -13.51 -6.97 6.28
CA ALA A 123 -13.33 -5.93 7.29
C ALA A 123 -14.69 -5.45 7.86
N HIS A 124 -15.70 -5.25 7.01
CA HIS A 124 -17.05 -4.88 7.45
C HIS A 124 -17.65 -5.91 8.42
N ARG A 125 -17.39 -7.20 8.21
CA ARG A 125 -17.86 -8.25 9.15
C ARG A 125 -17.19 -8.17 10.53
N TYR A 126 -16.02 -7.56 10.59
CA TYR A 126 -15.29 -7.30 11.83
C TYR A 126 -15.56 -5.91 12.42
N GLY A 127 -16.44 -5.13 11.79
CA GLY A 127 -16.71 -3.74 12.19
C GLY A 127 -15.57 -2.77 11.84
N ILE A 128 -14.62 -3.19 11.00
CA ILE A 128 -13.46 -2.40 10.63
C ILE A 128 -13.79 -1.54 9.40
N ARG A 129 -13.55 -0.23 9.49
CA ARG A 129 -13.74 0.71 8.39
C ARG A 129 -12.58 0.63 7.39
N VAL A 130 -12.86 0.81 6.10
CA VAL A 130 -11.84 0.94 5.06
C VAL A 130 -11.77 2.38 4.58
N SER A 131 -10.56 2.89 4.43
CA SER A 131 -10.28 4.25 3.97
C SER A 131 -9.18 4.25 2.91
N HIS A 132 -9.14 5.32 2.10
CA HIS A 132 -8.16 5.48 1.03
C HIS A 132 -7.44 6.81 1.16
N VAL A 133 -6.14 6.83 0.81
CA VAL A 133 -5.31 8.02 0.74
C VAL A 133 -4.67 8.16 -0.63
N CYS A 134 -4.21 9.34 -0.98
CA CYS A 134 -3.53 9.59 -2.24
C CYS A 134 -2.22 8.79 -2.33
N ALA A 135 -2.03 8.07 -3.45
CA ALA A 135 -0.85 7.23 -3.70
C ALA A 135 0.39 8.01 -4.19
N TRP A 136 0.25 9.32 -4.44
CA TRP A 136 1.34 10.11 -5.02
C TRP A 136 2.58 10.11 -4.14
N ASN A 137 3.69 9.58 -4.66
CA ASN A 137 5.00 9.54 -4.01
C ASN A 137 5.09 8.79 -2.66
N THR A 138 4.11 8.00 -2.23
CA THR A 138 4.17 7.21 -0.98
C THR A 138 5.40 6.31 -0.92
N SER A 139 5.73 5.63 -2.03
CA SER A 139 6.87 4.73 -2.14
C SER A 139 8.14 5.39 -2.73
N ARG A 140 8.06 6.69 -3.07
CA ARG A 140 9.21 7.45 -3.60
C ARG A 140 9.87 8.33 -2.55
N LEU A 141 9.16 8.63 -1.46
CA LEU A 141 9.66 9.44 -0.36
C LEU A 141 10.00 8.55 0.83
N ALA A 142 11.15 8.84 1.44
CA ALA A 142 11.57 8.20 2.67
C ALA A 142 10.61 8.58 3.82
N TYR A 143 10.30 7.61 4.67
CA TYR A 143 9.40 7.87 5.80
C TYR A 143 9.98 8.83 6.84
N ASP A 144 11.31 8.94 6.91
CA ASP A 144 12.04 9.81 7.84
C ASP A 144 12.13 11.28 7.41
N GLY A 145 11.51 11.61 6.26
CA GLY A 145 11.50 12.99 5.74
C GLY A 145 12.77 13.41 5.01
N SER A 146 13.78 12.53 4.87
CA SER A 146 15.05 12.86 4.22
C SER A 146 14.96 13.13 2.71
N GLY A 147 13.80 12.81 2.09
CA GLY A 147 13.57 13.10 0.67
C GLY A 147 13.34 11.86 -0.19
N PRO A 148 13.62 11.93 -1.51
CA PRO A 148 13.44 10.81 -2.41
C PRO A 148 14.34 9.62 -2.07
N VAL A 149 13.80 8.39 -2.18
CA VAL A 149 14.57 7.16 -1.98
C VAL A 149 15.28 6.73 -3.25
N SER A 150 16.51 6.23 -3.13
CA SER A 150 17.20 5.48 -4.19
C SER A 150 16.93 3.99 -4.05
N ARG A 151 16.45 3.33 -5.10
CA ARG A 151 16.16 1.89 -5.09
C ARG A 151 17.36 1.08 -5.56
N ASP A 152 17.66 -0.01 -4.90
CA ASP A 152 18.66 -0.97 -5.35
C ASP A 152 18.20 -1.61 -6.69
N PRO A 153 19.00 -1.52 -7.76
CA PRO A 153 18.66 -2.13 -9.05
C PRO A 153 18.60 -3.66 -9.01
N LYS A 154 19.30 -4.31 -8.07
CA LYS A 154 19.31 -5.76 -7.89
C LYS A 154 18.20 -6.23 -6.95
N ASN A 155 17.89 -5.44 -5.92
CA ASN A 155 16.84 -5.74 -4.94
C ASN A 155 15.85 -4.58 -4.83
N HIS A 156 14.79 -4.61 -5.63
CA HIS A 156 13.78 -3.54 -5.66
C HIS A 156 12.99 -3.34 -4.35
N SER A 157 13.06 -4.29 -3.43
CA SER A 157 12.46 -4.16 -2.09
C SER A 157 13.33 -3.34 -1.14
N LEU A 158 14.61 -3.14 -1.48
CA LEU A 158 15.55 -2.36 -0.69
C LEU A 158 15.69 -0.96 -1.27
N CYS A 159 15.71 0.04 -0.41
CA CYS A 159 16.01 1.42 -0.77
C CYS A 159 17.02 2.04 0.20
N VAL A 160 17.71 3.05 -0.30
CA VAL A 160 18.64 3.89 0.48
C VAL A 160 18.02 5.28 0.56
N PHE A 161 17.88 5.79 1.77
CA PHE A 161 17.41 7.14 2.06
C PHE A 161 18.53 8.16 1.89
N GLN A 162 18.20 9.43 1.74
CA GLN A 162 19.21 10.49 1.68
C GLN A 162 19.98 10.63 3.01
N SER A 163 19.37 10.18 4.11
CA SER A 163 20.05 10.05 5.43
C SER A 163 21.10 8.92 5.48
N GLY A 164 21.30 8.15 4.40
CA GLY A 164 22.17 6.98 4.35
C GLY A 164 21.54 5.69 4.88
N LYS A 165 20.34 5.73 5.42
CA LYS A 165 19.66 4.58 5.98
C LYS A 165 19.19 3.63 4.87
N GLN A 166 19.49 2.34 5.02
CA GLN A 166 18.92 1.28 4.18
C GLN A 166 17.63 0.76 4.80
N TYR A 167 16.57 0.64 4.00
CA TYR A 167 15.27 0.21 4.49
C TYR A 167 14.44 -0.52 3.43
N ASN A 168 13.38 -1.23 3.87
CA ASN A 168 12.44 -1.84 2.94
C ASN A 168 11.49 -0.77 2.36
N CYS A 169 11.43 -0.66 1.02
CA CYS A 169 10.64 0.36 0.32
C CYS A 169 9.14 0.27 0.63
N ASP A 170 8.60 -0.97 0.61
CA ASP A 170 7.17 -1.19 0.75
C ASP A 170 6.73 -0.94 2.21
N LEU A 171 7.63 -1.24 3.17
CA LEU A 171 7.39 -0.92 4.58
C LEU A 171 7.44 0.59 4.83
N SER A 172 8.39 1.31 4.23
CA SER A 172 8.44 2.78 4.24
C SER A 172 7.15 3.38 3.66
N ALA A 173 6.68 2.84 2.53
CA ALA A 173 5.42 3.26 1.92
C ALA A 173 4.23 3.05 2.86
N SER A 174 4.18 1.91 3.56
CA SER A 174 3.08 1.62 4.50
C SER A 174 3.00 2.63 5.64
N TYR A 175 4.14 3.15 6.13
CA TYR A 175 4.18 4.23 7.14
C TYR A 175 3.67 5.55 6.57
N ASN A 176 4.09 5.92 5.38
CA ASN A 176 3.62 7.14 4.72
C ASN A 176 2.10 7.10 4.47
N ILE A 177 1.55 5.93 4.12
CA ILE A 177 0.10 5.73 3.93
C ILE A 177 -0.64 5.95 5.26
N GLY A 178 -0.16 5.35 6.36
CA GLY A 178 -0.74 5.53 7.70
C GLY A 178 -0.68 6.97 8.16
N ALA A 179 0.47 7.63 7.97
CA ALA A 179 0.67 9.02 8.34
C ALA A 179 -0.29 9.97 7.59
N ARG A 180 -0.47 9.79 6.27
CA ARG A 180 -1.42 10.60 5.47
C ARG A 180 -2.86 10.46 5.96
N TYR A 181 -3.24 9.27 6.41
CA TYR A 181 -4.55 9.07 7.01
C TYR A 181 -4.69 9.89 8.31
N TRP A 182 -3.76 9.74 9.24
CA TRP A 182 -3.82 10.42 10.53
C TRP A 182 -3.70 11.94 10.40
N ILE A 183 -2.80 12.46 9.56
CA ILE A 183 -2.71 13.88 9.26
C ILE A 183 -4.06 14.42 8.75
N ARG A 184 -4.70 13.70 7.83
CA ARG A 184 -6.03 14.08 7.31
C ARG A 184 -7.09 14.10 8.40
N GLU A 185 -7.13 13.09 9.27
CA GLU A 185 -8.14 13.02 10.33
C GLU A 185 -7.90 14.11 11.39
N ILE A 186 -6.65 14.34 11.81
CA ILE A 186 -6.30 15.42 12.75
C ILE A 186 -6.74 16.78 12.20
N ILE A 187 -6.34 17.10 10.98
CA ILE A 187 -6.66 18.40 10.36
C ILE A 187 -8.18 18.62 10.20
N LYS A 188 -8.95 17.55 9.97
CA LYS A 188 -10.42 17.65 9.86
C LYS A 188 -11.11 17.99 11.18
N THR A 189 -10.54 17.60 12.30
CA THR A 189 -11.14 17.83 13.64
C THR A 189 -10.83 19.21 14.21
N LEU A 190 -9.92 19.97 13.58
CA LEU A 190 -9.46 21.25 14.07
C LEU A 190 -10.33 22.42 13.60
N PRO A 191 -10.56 23.42 14.47
CA PRO A 191 -11.07 24.74 14.07
C PRO A 191 -10.15 25.40 13.05
N GLU A 192 -10.68 26.28 12.21
CA GLU A 192 -9.93 26.93 11.11
C GLU A 192 -8.71 27.74 11.62
N THR A 193 -8.82 28.38 12.76
CA THR A 193 -7.73 29.14 13.38
C THR A 193 -6.56 28.27 13.80
N GLU A 194 -6.83 27.17 14.48
CA GLU A 194 -5.81 26.19 14.90
C GLU A 194 -5.20 25.47 13.69
N ARG A 195 -6.03 25.11 12.72
CA ARG A 195 -5.61 24.52 11.47
C ARG A 195 -4.64 25.42 10.71
N SER A 196 -4.95 26.69 10.54
CA SER A 196 -4.08 27.66 9.86
C SER A 196 -2.75 27.83 10.58
N SER A 197 -2.76 27.85 11.92
CA SER A 197 -1.55 27.91 12.75
C SER A 197 -0.67 26.67 12.54
N LEU A 198 -1.25 25.46 12.57
CA LEU A 198 -0.51 24.22 12.34
C LEU A 198 0.02 24.10 10.91
N GLU A 199 -0.76 24.51 9.92
CA GLU A 199 -0.33 24.53 8.51
C GLU A 199 0.81 25.52 8.25
N ALA A 200 0.92 26.58 9.04
CA ALA A 200 2.04 27.51 8.98
C ALA A 200 3.32 26.90 9.59
N LYS A 201 3.20 26.18 10.71
CA LYS A 201 4.32 25.50 11.38
C LYS A 201 4.80 24.24 10.65
N VAL A 202 3.90 23.51 10.02
CA VAL A 202 4.17 22.28 9.26
C VAL A 202 3.68 22.43 7.81
N PRO A 203 4.41 23.15 6.93
CA PRO A 203 3.95 23.48 5.58
C PRO A 203 3.65 22.24 4.70
N ALA A 204 4.28 21.09 4.96
CA ALA A 204 4.02 19.84 4.27
C ALA A 204 2.54 19.41 4.38
N VAL A 205 1.88 19.74 5.47
CA VAL A 205 0.48 19.39 5.75
C VAL A 205 -0.51 20.08 4.80
N LYS A 206 -0.18 21.27 4.30
CA LYS A 206 -0.96 21.94 3.23
C LYS A 206 -1.11 21.09 1.97
N ARG A 207 -0.04 20.36 1.62
CA ARG A 207 -0.02 19.46 0.46
C ARG A 207 -0.13 18.01 0.92
N ARG A 208 -1.27 17.58 1.43
CA ARG A 208 -1.55 16.23 1.95
C ARG A 208 -1.05 15.08 1.06
N THR A 209 -0.84 15.34 -0.22
CA THR A 209 -0.36 14.35 -1.19
C THR A 209 1.14 14.06 -1.12
N SER A 210 1.91 14.89 -0.41
CA SER A 210 3.37 14.72 -0.27
C SER A 210 3.82 14.46 1.17
N CYS A 211 2.89 14.42 2.13
CA CYS A 211 3.23 14.13 3.53
C CYS A 211 3.82 12.73 3.68
N VAL A 212 4.80 12.64 4.57
CA VAL A 212 5.47 11.41 5.00
C VAL A 212 5.28 11.18 6.51
N TYR A 213 5.76 10.06 7.00
CA TYR A 213 5.59 9.71 8.42
C TYR A 213 6.26 10.71 9.38
N ALA A 214 7.43 11.27 9.02
CA ALA A 214 8.08 12.31 9.82
C ALA A 214 7.19 13.55 10.01
N ASP A 215 6.41 13.94 8.99
CA ASP A 215 5.49 15.08 9.07
C ASP A 215 4.37 14.82 10.09
N LEU A 216 3.91 13.57 10.25
CA LEU A 216 2.95 13.21 11.29
C LEU A 216 3.53 13.40 12.69
N LEU A 217 4.78 13.01 12.91
CA LEU A 217 5.44 13.15 14.21
C LEU A 217 5.63 14.64 14.57
N ILE A 218 6.05 15.47 13.61
CA ILE A 218 6.17 16.91 13.79
C ILE A 218 4.79 17.51 14.10
N LEU A 219 3.76 17.14 13.33
CA LEU A 219 2.39 17.62 13.54
C LEU A 219 1.87 17.27 14.93
N GLN A 220 2.12 16.06 15.42
CA GLN A 220 1.70 15.61 16.75
C GLN A 220 2.38 16.41 17.87
N ASN A 221 3.66 16.69 17.73
CA ASN A 221 4.39 17.52 18.69
C ASN A 221 3.80 18.95 18.75
N GLU A 222 3.58 19.58 17.59
CA GLU A 222 3.00 20.93 17.52
C GLU A 222 1.53 20.98 18.02
N TYR A 223 0.76 19.94 17.72
CA TYR A 223 -0.62 19.80 18.20
C TYR A 223 -0.68 19.61 19.72
N GLY A 224 0.24 18.84 20.29
CA GLY A 224 0.39 18.70 21.74
C GLY A 224 0.71 20.03 22.44
N CYS A 225 1.61 20.81 21.85
CA CYS A 225 1.95 22.15 22.35
C CYS A 225 0.75 23.10 22.31
N LEU A 226 -0.08 23.05 21.23
CA LEU A 226 -1.28 23.89 21.13
C LEU A 226 -2.37 23.55 22.17
N LYS A 227 -2.49 22.29 22.57
CA LYS A 227 -3.45 21.87 23.61
C LYS A 227 -2.98 22.15 25.03
N ALA A 228 -1.70 22.37 25.22
CA ALA A 228 -1.09 22.65 26.53
C ALA A 228 -1.01 24.16 26.83
N ALA A 229 -1.21 25.03 25.82
CA ALA A 229 -1.24 26.50 25.93
C ALA A 229 -2.66 27.04 26.10
#